data_ea0839c727986d9e2ac9d734c0c2da41
#
_entry.id   ea0839c727986d9e2ac9d734c0c2da41
#
_cell.length_a   1.000
_cell.length_b   1.000
_cell.length_c   1.000
_cell.angle_alpha   90.00
_cell.angle_beta   90.00
_cell.angle_gamma   90.00
#
_symmetry.space_group_name_H-M   'P 1'
#
loop_
_entity.id
_entity.type
_entity.pdbx_description
1 polymer ?
#
loop_
_entity_poly.entity_id
_entity_poly.type
_entity_poly.pdbx_seq_one_letter_code
_entity_poly.pdbx_strand_id
1 'polypeptide(L)'
;MAKVKKQVSLVQRPIKKFAPVFILPTFLAFIIGFIWPFMQGIYLSFCNFNTPRDAKWVGFQNYLKVFSDAGFANAFKNTALFAIVSIILINVLAFTIAYALTQRMRGANLYRTVFFMPNLIGGVVLGYIWSMIFDGILKNYGTYLTANGTYGFWGLVILVAWQQIGYMMIIYIAGLQAVPEDMLEAAKIDGASGSQTLFQVIIPNVMPSITTCTFLTLTNSFKMFDQNMALTGGLPSVIVEGVAGKAKVNITELLALNIYSTYNINKNWHGVAQAKAVIFFILVAVLAIAQQWATRSKEVEQ
;
A
#
# COMPACT_ATOMS: atom_id res chain seq x y z
N MET A 1 30.60 42.87 -10.29
CA MET A 1 29.41 41.98 -10.35
C MET A 1 28.32 42.50 -9.43
N ALA A 2 27.31 43.18 -9.98
CA ALA A 2 26.20 43.75 -9.21
C ALA A 2 25.22 42.61 -8.81
N LYS A 3 24.97 42.48 -7.50
CA LYS A 3 23.96 41.57 -6.97
C LYS A 3 22.57 42.03 -7.45
N VAL A 4 21.96 41.26 -8.39
CA VAL A 4 20.55 41.42 -8.77
C VAL A 4 19.70 41.14 -7.55
N LYS A 5 19.18 42.18 -6.88
CA LYS A 5 18.16 42.06 -5.86
C LYS A 5 16.90 41.50 -6.52
N LYS A 6 16.55 40.25 -6.24
CA LYS A 6 15.26 39.66 -6.62
C LYS A 6 14.15 40.59 -6.12
N GLN A 7 13.48 41.30 -7.01
CA GLN A 7 12.28 42.09 -6.69
C GLN A 7 11.19 41.09 -6.26
N VAL A 8 10.97 41.00 -4.96
CA VAL A 8 9.83 40.25 -4.39
C VAL A 8 8.57 41.03 -4.78
N SER A 9 7.70 40.44 -5.56
CA SER A 9 6.46 41.10 -6.02
C SER A 9 5.68 41.63 -4.81
N LEU A 10 5.05 42.83 -4.96
CA LEU A 10 4.26 43.51 -3.91
C LEU A 10 3.15 42.59 -3.34
N VAL A 11 2.68 41.63 -4.12
CA VAL A 11 1.65 40.62 -3.72
C VAL A 11 2.24 39.55 -2.79
N GLN A 12 3.53 39.21 -2.89
CA GLN A 12 4.12 38.17 -2.04
C GLN A 12 4.45 38.61 -0.61
N ARG A 13 4.61 39.91 -0.36
CA ARG A 13 4.93 40.43 0.97
C ARG A 13 3.82 40.24 2.01
N PRO A 14 2.54 40.59 1.72
CA PRO A 14 1.46 40.34 2.69
C PRO A 14 1.22 38.86 2.92
N ILE A 15 1.30 38.00 1.89
CA ILE A 15 1.13 36.55 2.02
C ILE A 15 2.15 35.96 2.99
N LYS A 16 3.44 36.32 2.86
CA LYS A 16 4.49 35.85 3.78
C LYS A 16 4.26 36.29 5.22
N LYS A 17 3.75 37.49 5.44
CA LYS A 17 3.45 38.01 6.79
C LYS A 17 2.32 37.25 7.47
N PHE A 18 1.28 36.87 6.74
CA PHE A 18 0.11 36.18 7.27
C PHE A 18 0.14 34.67 7.11
N ALA A 19 1.13 34.13 6.38
CA ALA A 19 1.31 32.68 6.21
C ALA A 19 1.25 31.88 7.54
N PRO A 20 1.91 32.30 8.63
CA PRO A 20 1.83 31.60 9.90
C PRO A 20 0.39 31.50 10.44
N VAL A 21 -0.43 32.53 10.28
CA VAL A 21 -1.82 32.55 10.77
C VAL A 21 -2.67 31.53 10.02
N PHE A 22 -2.47 31.35 8.73
CA PHE A 22 -3.20 30.37 7.93
C PHE A 22 -2.70 28.93 8.10
N ILE A 23 -1.39 28.76 8.31
CA ILE A 23 -0.78 27.42 8.47
C ILE A 23 -0.93 26.91 9.92
N LEU A 24 -0.92 27.80 10.91
CA LEU A 24 -0.88 27.44 12.33
C LEU A 24 -2.04 26.52 12.77
N PRO A 25 -3.31 26.77 12.43
CA PRO A 25 -4.41 25.90 12.84
C PRO A 25 -4.26 24.46 12.32
N THR A 26 -3.92 24.30 11.03
CA THR A 26 -3.70 22.99 10.41
C THR A 26 -2.48 22.31 11.00
N PHE A 27 -1.39 23.06 11.24
CA PHE A 27 -0.16 22.52 11.83
C PHE A 27 -0.36 22.10 13.29
N LEU A 28 -1.11 22.85 14.09
CA LEU A 28 -1.47 22.44 15.45
C LEU A 28 -2.36 21.20 15.46
N ALA A 29 -3.36 21.13 14.58
CA ALA A 29 -4.20 19.93 14.44
C ALA A 29 -3.35 18.70 14.06
N PHE A 30 -2.37 18.87 13.17
CA PHE A 30 -1.44 17.80 12.79
C PHE A 30 -0.54 17.37 13.95
N ILE A 31 -0.01 18.30 14.74
CA ILE A 31 0.78 17.98 15.93
C ILE A 31 -0.04 17.19 16.93
N ILE A 32 -1.24 17.67 17.27
CA ILE A 32 -2.11 17.07 18.30
C ILE A 32 -2.67 15.72 17.83
N GLY A 33 -3.14 15.65 16.58
CA GLY A 33 -3.83 14.46 16.04
C GLY A 33 -2.89 13.39 15.49
N PHE A 34 -1.66 13.74 15.12
CA PHE A 34 -0.73 12.81 14.50
C PHE A 34 0.61 12.71 15.24
N ILE A 35 1.36 13.80 15.37
CA ILE A 35 2.72 13.76 15.92
C ILE A 35 2.71 13.28 17.37
N TRP A 36 1.84 13.85 18.20
CA TRP A 36 1.76 13.51 19.61
C TRP A 36 1.40 12.02 19.85
N PRO A 37 0.32 11.46 19.29
CA PRO A 37 0.02 10.03 19.41
C PRO A 37 1.11 9.13 18.85
N PHE A 38 1.76 9.54 17.75
CA PHE A 38 2.86 8.78 17.15
C PHE A 38 4.06 8.70 18.09
N MET A 39 4.49 9.82 18.68
CA MET A 39 5.58 9.84 19.66
C MET A 39 5.24 9.05 20.94
N GLN A 40 3.97 9.14 21.38
CA GLN A 40 3.49 8.29 22.48
C GLN A 40 3.56 6.80 22.12
N GLY A 41 3.16 6.41 20.91
CA GLY A 41 3.26 5.04 20.43
C GLY A 41 4.69 4.50 20.44
N ILE A 42 5.66 5.33 20.00
CA ILE A 42 7.09 4.98 20.08
C ILE A 42 7.52 4.79 21.56
N TYR A 43 7.16 5.69 22.45
CA TYR A 43 7.47 5.55 23.88
C TYR A 43 6.86 4.28 24.48
N LEU A 44 5.60 4.01 24.20
CA LEU A 44 4.86 2.83 24.69
C LEU A 44 5.40 1.51 24.13
N SER A 45 6.08 1.52 22.99
CA SER A 45 6.75 0.32 22.47
C SER A 45 7.89 -0.20 23.37
N PHE A 46 8.47 0.68 24.20
CA PHE A 46 9.46 0.33 25.21
C PHE A 46 8.85 0.04 26.59
N CYS A 47 7.53 0.06 26.70
CA CYS A 47 6.82 -0.11 27.97
C CYS A 47 6.00 -1.40 27.97
N ASN A 48 5.84 -2.00 29.14
CA ASN A 48 4.80 -2.99 29.40
C ASN A 48 3.61 -2.26 30.04
N PHE A 49 2.41 -2.40 29.47
CA PHE A 49 1.23 -1.67 29.91
C PHE A 49 -0.07 -2.40 29.52
N ASN A 50 -1.12 -2.14 30.27
CA ASN A 50 -2.49 -2.45 29.89
C ASN A 50 -3.25 -1.19 29.46
N THR A 51 -2.95 -0.08 30.13
CA THR A 51 -3.42 1.26 29.78
C THR A 51 -2.21 2.21 29.72
N PRO A 52 -2.26 3.29 28.92
CA PRO A 52 -1.12 4.24 28.86
C PRO A 52 -0.72 4.85 30.20
N ARG A 53 -1.64 4.81 31.21
CA ARG A 53 -1.39 5.36 32.55
C ARG A 53 -0.55 4.44 33.45
N ASP A 54 -0.57 3.13 33.20
CA ASP A 54 0.17 2.12 33.98
C ASP A 54 1.47 1.65 33.30
N ALA A 55 1.93 2.39 32.30
CA ALA A 55 3.09 2.05 31.50
C ALA A 55 4.37 1.98 32.33
N LYS A 56 5.01 0.80 32.34
CA LYS A 56 6.29 0.54 33.00
C LYS A 56 7.36 0.32 31.93
N TRP A 57 8.44 1.07 32.01
CA TRP A 57 9.56 0.94 31.09
C TRP A 57 10.24 -0.41 31.21
N VAL A 58 10.36 -1.13 30.09
CA VAL A 58 11.01 -2.46 29.99
C VAL A 58 12.13 -2.50 28.94
N GLY A 59 12.50 -1.35 28.38
CA GLY A 59 13.53 -1.26 27.35
C GLY A 59 13.19 -2.06 26.11
N PHE A 60 14.14 -2.80 25.57
CA PHE A 60 13.99 -3.56 24.31
C PHE A 60 13.30 -4.92 24.44
N GLN A 61 12.79 -5.31 25.62
CA GLN A 61 12.17 -6.62 25.82
C GLN A 61 11.00 -6.90 24.86
N ASN A 62 10.18 -5.88 24.55
CA ASN A 62 9.08 -6.03 23.60
C ASN A 62 9.59 -6.36 22.18
N TYR A 63 10.66 -5.73 21.75
CA TYR A 63 11.27 -5.98 20.45
C TYR A 63 11.84 -7.41 20.35
N LEU A 64 12.48 -7.91 21.41
CA LEU A 64 12.95 -9.31 21.46
C LEU A 64 11.78 -10.29 21.33
N LYS A 65 10.64 -10.00 21.99
CA LYS A 65 9.42 -10.80 21.83
C LYS A 65 8.86 -10.75 20.42
N VAL A 66 8.91 -9.63 19.72
CA VAL A 66 8.47 -9.52 18.31
C VAL A 66 9.27 -10.45 17.42
N PHE A 67 10.60 -10.47 17.55
CA PHE A 67 11.46 -11.33 16.72
C PHE A 67 11.34 -12.82 17.05
N SER A 68 10.85 -13.18 18.22
CA SER A 68 10.56 -14.57 18.61
C SER A 68 9.12 -15.00 18.32
N ASP A 69 8.27 -14.08 17.83
CA ASP A 69 6.86 -14.36 17.54
C ASP A 69 6.69 -14.99 16.15
N ALA A 70 6.34 -16.27 16.12
CA ALA A 70 6.07 -17.02 14.88
C ALA A 70 4.89 -16.40 14.08
N GLY A 71 3.90 -15.80 14.76
CA GLY A 71 2.78 -15.11 14.10
C GLY A 71 3.24 -13.88 13.33
N PHE A 72 4.15 -13.09 13.92
CA PHE A 72 4.72 -11.94 13.24
C PHE A 72 5.60 -12.33 12.04
N ALA A 73 6.42 -13.37 12.18
CA ALA A 73 7.24 -13.88 11.08
C ALA A 73 6.39 -14.38 9.91
N ASN A 74 5.30 -15.12 10.20
CA ASN A 74 4.34 -15.56 9.18
C ASN A 74 3.65 -14.38 8.50
N ALA A 75 3.16 -13.40 9.27
CA ALA A 75 2.49 -12.22 8.75
C ALA A 75 3.43 -11.37 7.87
N PHE A 76 4.72 -11.26 8.24
CA PHE A 76 5.75 -10.60 7.44
C PHE A 76 5.93 -11.29 6.09
N LYS A 77 6.13 -12.62 6.09
CA LYS A 77 6.27 -13.43 4.88
C LYS A 77 5.06 -13.27 3.95
N ASN A 78 3.85 -13.38 4.51
CA ASN A 78 2.62 -13.24 3.75
C ASN A 78 2.47 -11.85 3.14
N THR A 79 2.78 -10.80 3.92
CA THR A 79 2.69 -9.41 3.43
C THR A 79 3.72 -9.16 2.32
N ALA A 80 4.94 -9.64 2.46
CA ALA A 80 5.96 -9.52 1.43
C ALA A 80 5.57 -10.25 0.14
N LEU A 81 5.08 -11.49 0.25
CA LEU A 81 4.61 -12.26 -0.90
C LEU A 81 3.39 -11.59 -1.55
N PHE A 82 2.42 -11.16 -0.75
CA PHE A 82 1.24 -10.44 -1.22
C PHE A 82 1.62 -9.14 -1.94
N ALA A 83 2.56 -8.36 -1.41
CA ALA A 83 3.04 -7.14 -2.04
C ALA A 83 3.70 -7.41 -3.40
N ILE A 84 4.58 -8.41 -3.49
CA ILE A 84 5.25 -8.78 -4.75
C ILE A 84 4.23 -9.19 -5.80
N VAL A 85 3.31 -10.10 -5.45
CA VAL A 85 2.27 -10.59 -6.37
C VAL A 85 1.35 -9.45 -6.80
N SER A 86 0.91 -8.61 -5.86
CA SER A 86 0.03 -7.47 -6.13
C SER A 86 0.70 -6.41 -7.01
N ILE A 87 1.99 -6.09 -6.77
CA ILE A 87 2.72 -5.14 -7.61
C ILE A 87 2.76 -5.63 -9.05
N ILE A 88 3.10 -6.88 -9.29
CA ILE A 88 3.20 -7.43 -10.63
C ILE A 88 1.81 -7.47 -11.28
N LEU A 89 0.85 -8.11 -10.61
CA LEU A 89 -0.48 -8.36 -11.18
C LEU A 89 -1.25 -7.06 -11.46
N ILE A 90 -1.33 -6.18 -10.47
CA ILE A 90 -2.11 -4.94 -10.58
C ILE A 90 -1.49 -4.00 -11.61
N ASN A 91 -0.16 -3.80 -11.59
CA ASN A 91 0.48 -2.88 -12.52
C ASN A 91 0.46 -3.40 -13.97
N VAL A 92 0.69 -4.70 -14.19
CA VAL A 92 0.60 -5.29 -15.54
C VAL A 92 -0.82 -5.18 -16.09
N LEU A 93 -1.84 -5.55 -15.31
CA LEU A 93 -3.24 -5.48 -15.75
C LEU A 93 -3.69 -4.02 -15.94
N ALA A 94 -3.38 -3.13 -14.99
CA ALA A 94 -3.74 -1.73 -15.08
C ALA A 94 -3.09 -1.03 -16.27
N PHE A 95 -1.80 -1.29 -16.52
CA PHE A 95 -1.10 -0.76 -17.69
C PHE A 95 -1.68 -1.29 -19.00
N THR A 96 -1.95 -2.60 -19.10
CA THR A 96 -2.51 -3.23 -20.30
C THR A 96 -3.90 -2.64 -20.61
N ILE A 97 -4.77 -2.50 -19.62
CA ILE A 97 -6.11 -1.89 -19.79
C ILE A 97 -5.96 -0.41 -20.17
N ALA A 98 -5.08 0.34 -19.48
CA ALA A 98 -4.83 1.74 -19.79
C ALA A 98 -4.35 1.92 -21.24
N TYR A 99 -3.38 1.12 -21.66
CA TYR A 99 -2.87 1.14 -23.03
C TYR A 99 -3.96 0.84 -24.05
N ALA A 100 -4.82 -0.16 -23.82
CA ALA A 100 -5.96 -0.45 -24.69
C ALA A 100 -6.96 0.72 -24.75
N LEU A 101 -7.25 1.36 -23.60
CA LEU A 101 -8.21 2.47 -23.49
C LEU A 101 -7.68 3.82 -24.01
N THR A 102 -6.38 3.95 -24.22
CA THR A 102 -5.78 5.13 -24.89
C THR A 102 -5.77 5.00 -26.41
N GLN A 103 -5.95 3.80 -26.94
CA GLN A 103 -6.23 3.62 -28.37
C GLN A 103 -7.63 4.19 -28.70
N ARG A 104 -7.88 4.60 -29.95
CA ARG A 104 -9.15 5.21 -30.39
C ARG A 104 -10.35 4.23 -30.26
N MET A 105 -10.71 3.87 -29.02
CA MET A 105 -11.77 2.93 -28.71
C MET A 105 -13.09 3.65 -28.38
N ARG A 106 -14.19 3.22 -29.06
CA ARG A 106 -15.54 3.72 -28.74
C ARG A 106 -15.93 3.28 -27.32
N GLY A 107 -16.46 4.20 -26.52
CA GLY A 107 -16.90 3.90 -25.14
C GLY A 107 -15.78 3.85 -24.09
N ALA A 108 -14.55 4.28 -24.39
CA ALA A 108 -13.42 4.27 -23.44
C ALA A 108 -13.78 4.89 -22.08
N ASN A 109 -14.56 5.97 -22.05
CA ASN A 109 -14.97 6.62 -20.79
C ASN A 109 -15.90 5.72 -19.94
N LEU A 110 -16.77 4.93 -20.56
CA LEU A 110 -17.60 3.96 -19.84
C LEU A 110 -16.74 2.89 -19.16
N TYR A 111 -15.78 2.32 -19.90
CA TYR A 111 -14.86 1.33 -19.34
C TYR A 111 -14.02 1.92 -18.20
N ARG A 112 -13.50 3.15 -18.33
CA ARG A 112 -12.79 3.85 -17.27
C ARG A 112 -13.65 3.95 -16.00
N THR A 113 -14.91 4.32 -16.13
CA THR A 113 -15.84 4.42 -14.99
C THR A 113 -16.09 3.06 -14.35
N VAL A 114 -16.37 2.02 -15.14
CA VAL A 114 -16.65 0.67 -14.63
C VAL A 114 -15.47 0.07 -13.89
N PHE A 115 -14.25 0.20 -14.44
CA PHE A 115 -13.05 -0.30 -13.79
C PHE A 115 -12.67 0.49 -12.52
N PHE A 116 -12.99 1.79 -12.49
CA PHE A 116 -12.69 2.64 -11.31
C PHE A 116 -13.68 2.44 -10.16
N MET A 117 -14.92 2.06 -10.45
CA MET A 117 -16.02 1.96 -9.48
C MET A 117 -15.68 1.08 -8.24
N PRO A 118 -15.03 -0.09 -8.37
CA PRO A 118 -14.70 -0.92 -7.22
C PRO A 118 -13.84 -0.22 -6.18
N ASN A 119 -12.98 0.69 -6.59
CA ASN A 119 -12.09 1.44 -5.68
C ASN A 119 -12.85 2.40 -4.74
N LEU A 120 -14.09 2.76 -5.07
CA LEU A 120 -14.93 3.64 -4.27
C LEU A 120 -15.63 2.91 -3.11
N ILE A 121 -15.62 1.58 -3.13
CA ILE A 121 -16.29 0.77 -2.11
C ILE A 121 -15.32 0.50 -0.97
N GLY A 122 -15.79 0.67 0.27
CA GLY A 122 -14.97 0.44 1.46
C GLY A 122 -14.47 -1.00 1.58
N GLY A 123 -13.22 -1.16 2.01
CA GLY A 123 -12.54 -2.46 2.07
C GLY A 123 -13.24 -3.53 2.92
N VAL A 124 -13.83 -3.13 4.05
CA VAL A 124 -14.60 -4.03 4.92
C VAL A 124 -15.83 -4.58 4.19
N VAL A 125 -16.60 -3.71 3.51
CA VAL A 125 -17.80 -4.12 2.76
C VAL A 125 -17.42 -5.07 1.64
N LEU A 126 -16.37 -4.74 0.88
CA LEU A 126 -15.88 -5.61 -0.18
C LEU A 126 -15.39 -6.96 0.36
N GLY A 127 -14.65 -6.95 1.46
CA GLY A 127 -14.17 -8.20 2.07
C GLY A 127 -15.30 -9.16 2.41
N TYR A 128 -16.38 -8.68 3.03
CA TYR A 128 -17.55 -9.52 3.34
C TYR A 128 -18.28 -9.99 2.09
N ILE A 129 -18.53 -9.12 1.11
CA ILE A 129 -19.20 -9.51 -0.14
C ILE A 129 -18.40 -10.60 -0.85
N TRP A 130 -17.10 -10.41 -1.01
CA TRP A 130 -16.23 -11.38 -1.67
C TRP A 130 -16.08 -12.69 -0.88
N SER A 131 -16.08 -12.65 0.45
CA SER A 131 -16.12 -13.86 1.27
C SER A 131 -17.36 -14.71 0.96
N MET A 132 -18.53 -14.07 0.90
CA MET A 132 -19.78 -14.75 0.52
C MET A 132 -19.74 -15.32 -0.90
N ILE A 133 -19.18 -14.58 -1.86
CA ILE A 133 -19.04 -15.03 -3.25
C ILE A 133 -18.10 -16.25 -3.33
N PHE A 134 -16.92 -16.17 -2.71
CA PHE A 134 -15.96 -17.26 -2.72
C PHE A 134 -16.50 -18.51 -2.01
N ASP A 135 -17.13 -18.36 -0.84
CA ASP A 135 -17.72 -19.47 -0.12
C ASP A 135 -18.89 -20.10 -0.89
N GLY A 136 -19.70 -19.28 -1.58
CA GLY A 136 -20.76 -19.77 -2.46
C GLY A 136 -20.24 -20.63 -3.61
N ILE A 137 -19.10 -20.24 -4.21
CA ILE A 137 -18.46 -21.00 -5.27
C ILE A 137 -17.79 -22.26 -4.72
N LEU A 138 -16.98 -22.12 -3.64
CA LEU A 138 -16.20 -23.20 -3.06
C LEU A 138 -17.05 -24.28 -2.40
N LYS A 139 -18.25 -23.95 -1.95
CA LYS A 139 -19.23 -24.91 -1.41
C LYS A 139 -19.54 -26.03 -2.40
N ASN A 140 -19.56 -25.75 -3.69
CA ASN A 140 -19.79 -26.75 -4.74
C ASN A 140 -18.66 -27.79 -4.85
N TYR A 141 -17.50 -27.45 -4.29
CA TYR A 141 -16.31 -28.32 -4.22
C TYR A 141 -16.09 -28.90 -2.81
N GLY A 142 -17.08 -28.78 -1.91
CA GLY A 142 -17.03 -29.30 -0.54
C GLY A 142 -16.04 -28.57 0.37
N THR A 143 -15.68 -27.31 0.07
CA THR A 143 -14.73 -26.51 0.82
C THR A 143 -15.20 -25.06 0.97
N TYR A 144 -14.42 -24.22 1.65
CA TYR A 144 -14.69 -22.81 1.86
C TYR A 144 -13.38 -22.01 1.91
N LEU A 145 -13.46 -20.70 1.81
CA LEU A 145 -12.30 -19.82 1.64
C LEU A 145 -11.26 -19.95 2.76
N THR A 146 -11.72 -20.05 4.00
CA THR A 146 -10.85 -20.13 5.19
C THR A 146 -10.45 -21.55 5.56
N ALA A 147 -10.81 -22.56 4.75
CA ALA A 147 -10.38 -23.96 4.97
C ALA A 147 -8.89 -24.14 4.69
N ASN A 148 -8.32 -23.36 3.76
CA ASN A 148 -6.93 -23.47 3.33
C ASN A 148 -6.30 -22.08 3.17
N GLY A 149 -5.08 -21.92 3.67
CA GLY A 149 -4.32 -20.66 3.53
C GLY A 149 -4.10 -20.21 2.08
N THR A 150 -3.96 -21.15 1.16
CA THR A 150 -3.81 -20.85 -0.28
C THR A 150 -5.07 -20.20 -0.85
N TYR A 151 -6.26 -20.69 -0.50
CA TYR A 151 -7.52 -20.10 -0.95
C TYR A 151 -7.70 -18.70 -0.40
N GLY A 152 -7.45 -18.50 0.90
CA GLY A 152 -7.53 -17.19 1.53
C GLY A 152 -6.54 -16.18 0.94
N PHE A 153 -5.30 -16.62 0.66
CA PHE A 153 -4.28 -15.76 0.03
C PHE A 153 -4.69 -15.33 -1.38
N TRP A 154 -5.06 -16.26 -2.25
CA TRP A 154 -5.46 -15.93 -3.62
C TRP A 154 -6.80 -15.20 -3.67
N GLY A 155 -7.72 -15.51 -2.75
CA GLY A 155 -8.96 -14.74 -2.59
C GLY A 155 -8.68 -13.28 -2.29
N LEU A 156 -7.71 -13.00 -1.40
CA LEU A 156 -7.28 -11.63 -1.09
C LEU A 156 -6.62 -10.95 -2.29
N VAL A 157 -5.75 -11.67 -3.02
CA VAL A 157 -5.09 -11.15 -4.24
C VAL A 157 -6.13 -10.78 -5.31
N ILE A 158 -7.10 -11.64 -5.57
CA ILE A 158 -8.16 -11.40 -6.57
C ILE A 158 -9.02 -10.19 -6.19
N LEU A 159 -9.49 -10.15 -4.93
CA LEU A 159 -10.28 -9.03 -4.42
C LEU A 159 -9.55 -7.71 -4.59
N VAL A 160 -8.30 -7.64 -4.10
CA VAL A 160 -7.52 -6.40 -4.08
C VAL A 160 -7.11 -5.98 -5.50
N ALA A 161 -6.77 -6.94 -6.36
CA ALA A 161 -6.48 -6.65 -7.76
C ALA A 161 -7.72 -6.04 -8.44
N TRP A 162 -8.89 -6.66 -8.31
CA TRP A 162 -10.14 -6.14 -8.87
C TRP A 162 -10.48 -4.74 -8.33
N GLN A 163 -10.23 -4.48 -7.03
CA GLN A 163 -10.47 -3.18 -6.42
C GLN A 163 -9.51 -2.10 -6.91
N GLN A 164 -8.21 -2.41 -7.08
CA GLN A 164 -7.18 -1.39 -7.29
C GLN A 164 -6.78 -1.18 -8.77
N ILE A 165 -7.03 -2.14 -9.65
CA ILE A 165 -6.65 -2.04 -11.07
C ILE A 165 -7.18 -0.75 -11.69
N GLY A 166 -8.44 -0.38 -11.45
CA GLY A 166 -9.04 0.80 -12.04
C GLY A 166 -8.40 2.11 -11.60
N TYR A 167 -7.98 2.21 -10.33
CA TYR A 167 -7.28 3.38 -9.82
C TYR A 167 -5.89 3.53 -10.46
N MET A 168 -5.11 2.45 -10.51
CA MET A 168 -3.80 2.45 -11.17
C MET A 168 -3.92 2.69 -12.68
N MET A 169 -4.94 2.14 -13.33
CA MET A 169 -5.25 2.36 -14.74
C MET A 169 -5.43 3.85 -15.07
N ILE A 170 -6.11 4.64 -14.22
CA ILE A 170 -6.29 6.08 -14.46
C ILE A 170 -4.94 6.81 -14.42
N ILE A 171 -4.04 6.44 -13.50
CA ILE A 171 -2.69 7.03 -13.43
C ILE A 171 -1.89 6.68 -14.68
N TYR A 172 -1.97 5.43 -15.15
CA TYR A 172 -1.32 5.01 -16.39
C TYR A 172 -1.89 5.71 -17.62
N ILE A 173 -3.21 5.92 -17.69
CA ILE A 173 -3.85 6.66 -18.79
C ILE A 173 -3.27 8.08 -18.85
N ALA A 174 -3.14 8.76 -17.70
CA ALA A 174 -2.57 10.10 -17.66
C ALA A 174 -1.11 10.12 -18.16
N GLY A 175 -0.30 9.13 -17.74
CA GLY A 175 1.08 9.00 -18.22
C GLY A 175 1.17 8.68 -19.71
N LEU A 176 0.32 7.80 -20.22
CA LEU A 176 0.29 7.44 -21.64
C LEU A 176 -0.14 8.62 -22.52
N GLN A 177 -1.05 9.48 -22.04
CA GLN A 177 -1.49 10.68 -22.75
C GLN A 177 -0.45 11.83 -22.70
N ALA A 178 0.53 11.76 -21.81
CA ALA A 178 1.61 12.72 -21.72
C ALA A 178 2.76 12.43 -22.70
N VAL A 179 2.78 11.27 -23.34
CA VAL A 179 3.80 10.92 -24.34
C VAL A 179 3.63 11.83 -25.57
N PRO A 180 4.69 12.58 -25.98
CA PRO A 180 4.59 13.48 -27.14
C PRO A 180 4.27 12.74 -28.44
N GLU A 181 3.29 13.26 -29.19
CA GLU A 181 2.88 12.63 -30.47
C GLU A 181 4.03 12.62 -31.48
N ASP A 182 4.88 13.65 -31.51
CA ASP A 182 6.06 13.73 -32.38
C ASP A 182 7.00 12.53 -32.23
N MET A 183 7.17 12.02 -30.99
CA MET A 183 8.00 10.83 -30.74
C MET A 183 7.38 9.56 -31.32
N LEU A 184 6.04 9.46 -31.29
CA LEU A 184 5.31 8.34 -31.85
C LEU A 184 5.32 8.38 -33.38
N GLU A 185 5.24 9.57 -33.96
CA GLU A 185 5.33 9.78 -35.42
C GLU A 185 6.76 9.49 -35.92
N ALA A 186 7.79 9.97 -35.24
CA ALA A 186 9.18 9.66 -35.55
C ALA A 186 9.43 8.15 -35.56
N ALA A 187 8.99 7.43 -34.54
CA ALA A 187 9.12 5.98 -34.46
C ALA A 187 8.43 5.27 -35.65
N LYS A 188 7.28 5.78 -36.11
CA LYS A 188 6.59 5.24 -37.32
C LYS A 188 7.38 5.52 -38.60
N ILE A 189 7.96 6.71 -38.75
CA ILE A 189 8.79 7.08 -39.91
C ILE A 189 10.03 6.19 -39.96
N ASP A 190 10.64 5.90 -38.81
CA ASP A 190 11.80 5.00 -38.68
C ASP A 190 11.44 3.51 -38.88
N GLY A 191 10.17 3.18 -39.13
CA GLY A 191 9.71 1.80 -39.38
C GLY A 191 9.66 0.92 -38.13
N ALA A 192 9.60 1.51 -36.93
CA ALA A 192 9.51 0.77 -35.67
C ALA A 192 8.20 -0.06 -35.61
N SER A 193 8.33 -1.33 -35.25
CA SER A 193 7.17 -2.19 -34.96
C SER A 193 6.42 -1.72 -33.70
N GLY A 194 5.16 -2.11 -33.54
CA GLY A 194 4.37 -1.77 -32.35
C GLY A 194 5.01 -2.17 -31.02
N SER A 195 5.70 -3.31 -30.96
CA SER A 195 6.48 -3.73 -29.81
C SER A 195 7.70 -2.84 -29.56
N GLN A 196 8.43 -2.49 -30.59
CA GLN A 196 9.56 -1.55 -30.47
C GLN A 196 9.09 -0.19 -29.98
N THR A 197 8.03 0.36 -30.54
CA THR A 197 7.42 1.61 -30.08
C THR A 197 6.99 1.51 -28.60
N LEU A 198 6.37 0.40 -28.19
CA LEU A 198 5.94 0.20 -26.80
C LEU A 198 7.14 0.18 -25.84
N PHE A 199 8.16 -0.66 -26.10
CA PHE A 199 9.27 -0.85 -25.16
C PHE A 199 10.34 0.21 -25.23
N GLN A 200 10.58 0.83 -26.39
CA GLN A 200 11.69 1.79 -26.58
C GLN A 200 11.23 3.25 -26.52
N VAL A 201 9.94 3.53 -26.74
CA VAL A 201 9.40 4.89 -26.71
C VAL A 201 8.40 5.08 -25.58
N ILE A 202 7.32 4.29 -25.55
CA ILE A 202 6.21 4.53 -24.62
C ILE A 202 6.62 4.23 -23.18
N ILE A 203 7.11 3.02 -22.89
CA ILE A 203 7.47 2.62 -21.50
C ILE A 203 8.49 3.56 -20.87
N PRO A 204 9.59 3.98 -21.52
CA PRO A 204 10.53 4.93 -20.94
C PRO A 204 9.89 6.29 -20.59
N ASN A 205 9.00 6.79 -21.45
CA ASN A 205 8.30 8.06 -21.20
C ASN A 205 7.22 7.95 -20.09
N VAL A 206 6.67 6.76 -19.85
CA VAL A 206 5.67 6.48 -18.82
C VAL A 206 6.31 6.05 -17.50
N MET A 207 7.64 5.96 -17.40
CA MET A 207 8.35 5.58 -16.17
C MET A 207 7.92 6.34 -14.92
N PRO A 208 7.64 7.65 -14.93
CA PRO A 208 7.13 8.34 -13.74
C PRO A 208 5.80 7.78 -13.23
N SER A 209 4.89 7.40 -14.14
CA SER A 209 3.62 6.74 -13.77
C SER A 209 3.86 5.32 -13.25
N ILE A 210 4.79 4.55 -13.83
CA ILE A 210 5.16 3.22 -13.37
C ILE A 210 5.73 3.31 -11.94
N THR A 211 6.62 4.26 -11.69
CA THR A 211 7.17 4.53 -10.36
C THR A 211 6.06 4.83 -9.35
N THR A 212 5.16 5.74 -9.70
CA THR A 212 4.04 6.14 -8.84
C THR A 212 3.10 4.97 -8.56
N CYS A 213 2.67 4.22 -9.57
CA CYS A 213 1.77 3.07 -9.40
C CYS A 213 2.44 1.96 -8.57
N THR A 214 3.71 1.68 -8.81
CA THR A 214 4.48 0.69 -8.03
C THR A 214 4.59 1.12 -6.56
N PHE A 215 4.89 2.39 -6.30
CA PHE A 215 4.94 2.95 -4.94
C PHE A 215 3.60 2.85 -4.22
N LEU A 216 2.52 3.23 -4.89
CA LEU A 216 1.17 3.17 -4.32
C LEU A 216 0.74 1.72 -4.05
N THR A 217 0.99 0.80 -4.99
CA THR A 217 0.66 -0.62 -4.81
C THR A 217 1.47 -1.23 -3.66
N LEU A 218 2.78 -0.93 -3.57
CA LEU A 218 3.64 -1.38 -2.48
C LEU A 218 3.11 -0.92 -1.12
N THR A 219 2.89 0.39 -0.97
CA THR A 219 2.47 0.97 0.31
C THR A 219 1.07 0.52 0.71
N ASN A 220 0.13 0.39 -0.25
CA ASN A 220 -1.20 -0.14 0.00
C ASN A 220 -1.17 -1.62 0.42
N SER A 221 -0.32 -2.43 -0.21
CA SER A 221 -0.17 -3.85 0.14
C SER A 221 0.29 -4.06 1.58
N PHE A 222 1.26 -3.27 2.05
CA PHE A 222 1.70 -3.35 3.44
C PHE A 222 0.64 -2.86 4.43
N LYS A 223 -0.14 -1.82 4.09
CA LYS A 223 -1.20 -1.27 4.94
C LYS A 223 -2.52 -2.05 4.89
N MET A 224 -2.57 -3.14 4.12
CA MET A 224 -3.78 -3.92 3.91
C MET A 224 -4.31 -4.50 5.22
N PHE A 225 -5.43 -3.94 5.71
CA PHE A 225 -6.09 -4.34 6.94
C PHE A 225 -7.56 -4.74 6.70
N ASP A 226 -8.37 -3.83 6.20
CA ASP A 226 -9.83 -3.97 6.09
C ASP A 226 -10.24 -5.21 5.29
N GLN A 227 -9.66 -5.39 4.12
CA GLN A 227 -9.96 -6.52 3.25
C GLN A 227 -9.49 -7.84 3.87
N ASN A 228 -8.30 -7.87 4.47
CA ASN A 228 -7.78 -9.07 5.11
C ASN A 228 -8.61 -9.47 6.33
N MET A 229 -9.02 -8.49 7.15
CA MET A 229 -9.88 -8.71 8.30
C MET A 229 -11.26 -9.24 7.88
N ALA A 230 -11.90 -8.60 6.89
CA ALA A 230 -13.27 -8.93 6.51
C ALA A 230 -13.36 -10.18 5.62
N LEU A 231 -12.36 -10.48 4.81
CA LEU A 231 -12.35 -11.61 3.88
C LEU A 231 -12.06 -12.93 4.61
N THR A 232 -10.99 -12.98 5.41
CA THR A 232 -10.48 -14.22 6.02
C THR A 232 -10.34 -14.14 7.54
N GLY A 233 -10.23 -12.92 8.10
CA GLY A 233 -9.87 -12.74 9.53
C GLY A 233 -8.52 -13.35 9.89
N GLY A 234 -7.64 -13.60 8.89
CA GLY A 234 -6.37 -14.28 9.06
C GLY A 234 -6.43 -15.82 9.05
N LEU A 235 -7.63 -16.41 8.99
CA LEU A 235 -7.83 -17.87 9.03
C LEU A 235 -7.32 -18.58 7.76
N PRO A 236 -7.00 -19.89 7.82
CA PRO A 236 -7.08 -20.77 8.99
C PRO A 236 -5.98 -20.51 10.03
N SER A 237 -6.16 -21.05 11.22
CA SER A 237 -5.14 -21.02 12.27
C SER A 237 -4.49 -22.38 12.44
N VAL A 238 -3.18 -22.39 12.66
CA VAL A 238 -2.41 -23.60 13.00
C VAL A 238 -1.65 -23.38 14.30
N ILE A 239 -1.36 -24.47 15.00
CA ILE A 239 -0.48 -24.44 16.17
C ILE A 239 0.91 -24.81 15.71
N VAL A 240 1.86 -23.91 15.93
CA VAL A 240 3.28 -24.07 15.57
C VAL A 240 4.09 -24.16 16.86
N GLU A 241 5.05 -25.06 16.92
CA GLU A 241 6.06 -25.08 17.98
C GLU A 241 7.09 -23.98 17.71
N GLY A 242 7.09 -22.95 18.53
CA GLY A 242 8.03 -21.82 18.46
C GLY A 242 9.04 -21.85 19.60
N VAL A 243 9.98 -20.91 19.61
CA VAL A 243 11.04 -20.75 20.62
C VAL A 243 10.46 -20.58 22.04
N ALA A 244 9.26 -20.03 22.17
CA ALA A 244 8.56 -19.78 23.44
C ALA A 244 7.46 -20.82 23.77
N GLY A 245 7.40 -21.96 23.05
CA GLY A 245 6.36 -22.97 23.18
C GLY A 245 5.35 -22.98 22.03
N LYS A 246 4.18 -23.58 22.23
CA LYS A 246 3.11 -23.68 21.23
C LYS A 246 2.45 -22.31 21.00
N ALA A 247 2.54 -21.80 19.78
CA ALA A 247 1.90 -20.55 19.36
C ALA A 247 0.81 -20.81 18.31
N LYS A 248 -0.33 -20.13 18.45
CA LYS A 248 -1.38 -20.10 17.44
C LYS A 248 -0.99 -19.07 16.37
N VAL A 249 -0.84 -19.52 15.13
CA VAL A 249 -0.49 -18.70 13.97
C VAL A 249 -1.63 -18.68 12.99
N ASN A 250 -2.07 -17.50 12.60
CA ASN A 250 -3.07 -17.27 11.57
C ASN A 250 -2.39 -17.25 10.21
N ILE A 251 -2.74 -18.18 9.32
CA ILE A 251 -1.98 -18.46 8.09
C ILE A 251 -2.13 -17.36 7.04
N THR A 252 -3.30 -16.72 6.91
CA THR A 252 -3.53 -15.66 5.91
C THR A 252 -3.43 -14.24 6.49
N GLU A 253 -2.96 -14.12 7.71
CA GLU A 253 -2.83 -12.85 8.40
C GLU A 253 -1.69 -12.02 7.79
N LEU A 254 -1.97 -10.76 7.44
CA LEU A 254 -0.99 -9.78 7.01
C LEU A 254 -0.52 -8.93 8.21
N LEU A 255 0.59 -8.20 8.04
CA LEU A 255 1.25 -7.45 9.13
C LEU A 255 0.31 -6.48 9.86
N ALA A 256 -0.49 -5.69 9.13
CA ALA A 256 -1.40 -4.74 9.74
C ALA A 256 -2.46 -5.45 10.62
N LEU A 257 -3.01 -6.57 10.15
CA LEU A 257 -3.96 -7.38 10.91
C LEU A 257 -3.27 -8.06 12.11
N ASN A 258 -2.04 -8.54 11.96
CA ASN A 258 -1.27 -9.14 13.05
C ASN A 258 -0.99 -8.16 14.21
N ILE A 259 -0.64 -6.91 13.88
CA ILE A 259 -0.48 -5.84 14.87
C ILE A 259 -1.79 -5.63 15.64
N TYR A 260 -2.89 -5.50 14.92
CA TYR A 260 -4.23 -5.32 15.51
C TYR A 260 -4.63 -6.52 16.38
N SER A 261 -4.48 -7.74 15.88
CA SER A 261 -4.77 -8.98 16.62
C SER A 261 -3.93 -9.09 17.89
N THR A 262 -2.63 -8.76 17.81
CA THR A 262 -1.74 -8.76 18.98
C THR A 262 -2.22 -7.78 20.06
N TYR A 263 -2.66 -6.59 19.67
CA TYR A 263 -3.15 -5.57 20.59
C TYR A 263 -4.48 -5.97 21.25
N ASN A 264 -5.43 -6.51 20.49
CA ASN A 264 -6.80 -6.74 20.97
C ASN A 264 -7.01 -8.10 21.63
N ILE A 265 -6.24 -9.14 21.24
CA ILE A 265 -6.44 -10.50 21.76
C ILE A 265 -5.63 -10.73 23.02
N ASN A 266 -4.42 -10.19 23.10
CA ASN A 266 -3.48 -10.45 24.20
C ASN A 266 -3.34 -9.24 25.12
N LYS A 267 -4.12 -9.18 26.20
CA LYS A 267 -4.14 -8.06 27.17
C LYS A 267 -2.75 -7.65 27.72
N ASN A 268 -1.80 -8.58 27.80
CA ASN A 268 -0.45 -8.30 28.33
C ASN A 268 0.57 -7.99 27.21
N TRP A 269 0.11 -7.84 25.95
CA TRP A 269 0.98 -7.69 24.79
C TRP A 269 0.83 -6.33 24.09
N HIS A 270 0.18 -5.35 24.73
CA HIS A 270 0.00 -4.03 24.16
C HIS A 270 1.34 -3.37 23.79
N GLY A 271 2.36 -3.46 24.67
CA GLY A 271 3.71 -2.98 24.38
C GLY A 271 4.38 -3.72 23.22
N VAL A 272 4.15 -5.04 23.09
CA VAL A 272 4.63 -5.84 21.96
C VAL A 272 3.94 -5.42 20.65
N ALA A 273 2.62 -5.17 20.69
CA ALA A 273 1.89 -4.67 19.54
C ALA A 273 2.40 -3.29 19.08
N GLN A 274 2.70 -2.39 20.02
CA GLN A 274 3.34 -1.11 19.73
C GLN A 274 4.74 -1.29 19.11
N ALA A 275 5.55 -2.21 19.64
CA ALA A 275 6.85 -2.52 19.06
C ALA A 275 6.74 -3.08 17.62
N LYS A 276 5.75 -3.96 17.35
CA LYS A 276 5.42 -4.41 15.99
C LYS A 276 5.05 -3.24 15.08
N ALA A 277 4.23 -2.29 15.57
CA ALA A 277 3.82 -1.11 14.81
C ALA A 277 5.01 -0.20 14.47
N VAL A 278 5.96 -0.01 15.39
CA VAL A 278 7.19 0.77 15.13
C VAL A 278 8.08 0.07 14.11
N ILE A 279 8.30 -1.25 14.24
CA ILE A 279 9.06 -2.04 13.25
C ILE A 279 8.38 -1.95 11.88
N PHE A 280 7.06 -2.10 11.82
CA PHE A 280 6.28 -1.99 10.61
C PHE A 280 6.43 -0.61 9.95
N PHE A 281 6.36 0.48 10.72
CA PHE A 281 6.55 1.83 10.22
C PHE A 281 7.94 2.02 9.60
N ILE A 282 8.99 1.60 10.31
CA ILE A 282 10.37 1.67 9.82
C ILE A 282 10.53 0.86 8.53
N LEU A 283 10.01 -0.37 8.52
CA LEU A 283 10.05 -1.25 7.35
C LEU A 283 9.41 -0.60 6.12
N VAL A 284 8.17 -0.11 6.27
CA VAL A 284 7.45 0.52 5.15
C VAL A 284 8.15 1.78 4.67
N ALA A 285 8.68 2.61 5.60
CA ALA A 285 9.43 3.81 5.25
C ALA A 285 10.70 3.47 4.46
N VAL A 286 11.47 2.48 4.92
CA VAL A 286 12.70 2.04 4.24
C VAL A 286 12.38 1.47 2.85
N LEU A 287 11.38 0.60 2.74
CA LEU A 287 10.98 0.03 1.45
C LEU A 287 10.48 1.10 0.48
N ALA A 288 9.68 2.05 0.96
CA ALA A 288 9.15 3.15 0.17
C ALA A 288 10.28 4.06 -0.36
N ILE A 289 11.25 4.42 0.49
CA ILE A 289 12.41 5.23 0.11
C ILE A 289 13.30 4.46 -0.88
N ALA A 290 13.59 3.19 -0.59
CA ALA A 290 14.42 2.35 -1.46
C ALA A 290 13.79 2.16 -2.85
N GLN A 291 12.48 1.90 -2.92
CA GLN A 291 11.77 1.76 -4.18
C GLN A 291 11.77 3.07 -4.97
N GLN A 292 11.48 4.19 -4.33
CA GLN A 292 11.47 5.49 -4.98
C GLN A 292 12.86 5.86 -5.50
N TRP A 293 13.92 5.58 -4.74
CA TRP A 293 15.28 5.83 -5.16
C TRP A 293 15.68 4.95 -6.36
N ALA A 294 15.32 3.65 -6.34
CA ALA A 294 15.63 2.71 -7.40
C ALA A 294 14.91 3.00 -8.73
N THR A 295 13.68 3.55 -8.67
CA THR A 295 12.88 3.83 -9.87
C THR A 295 13.14 5.24 -10.42
N ARG A 296 13.34 6.23 -9.55
CA ARG A 296 13.61 7.62 -9.96
C ARG A 296 14.88 7.76 -10.83
N SER A 297 15.88 6.91 -10.59
CA SER A 297 17.11 6.90 -11.40
C SER A 297 16.89 6.46 -12.87
N LYS A 298 15.72 5.93 -13.20
CA LYS A 298 15.32 5.48 -14.55
C LYS A 298 14.31 6.42 -15.22
N GLU A 299 13.90 7.48 -14.52
CA GLU A 299 13.02 8.51 -15.08
C GLU A 299 13.84 9.39 -16.05
N VAL A 300 13.29 9.59 -17.24
CA VAL A 300 13.85 10.57 -18.19
C VAL A 300 13.43 11.95 -17.72
N GLU A 301 14.39 12.83 -17.43
CA GLU A 301 14.09 14.25 -17.16
C GLU A 301 13.48 14.86 -18.44
N GLN A 302 12.23 15.29 -18.33
CA GLN A 302 11.48 15.99 -19.38
C GLN A 302 11.68 17.50 -19.25
#